data_846c4cfac9c87e3a58249a49d7d217f2
#
_entry.id   846c4cfac9c87e3a58249a49d7d217f2
#
_cell.length_a   1.000
_cell.length_b   1.000
_cell.length_c   1.000
_cell.angle_alpha   90.00
_cell.angle_beta   90.00
_cell.angle_gamma   90.00
#
_symmetry.space_group_name_H-M   'P 1'
#
loop_
_entity.id
_entity.type
_entity.pdbx_description
1 polymer ?
#
loop_
_entity_poly.entity_id
_entity_poly.type
_entity_poly.pdbx_seq_one_letter_code
_entity_poly.pdbx_strand_id
1 'polypeptide(L)'
;NMFLHACLRVVQLWRMGCLVLCGFFLCFGGGAAAFAAPSVEEMAGQMLLVGFKGQEPEECGAILGDIQTRHLGGVILFKRDARNAKLPRNIRDAAQVKRLTAALRGASAGHPLFVAVDQEGGKVARFQPGDGFPAYPSAAELGRGTPDATRRTALGMGRMLRELGVNLNFAPVLDVNVYPASPAIGRLGRSFSADPQAVAAHGAAFADGLNDAGIVAVFKHFPGHGSARADSHKGVTDISATWSERELSPYRSALGRPGQRMVMTGHLFHAGLDPAFPATLSPSVINGLLRGRLGYDGVVVTDDLQMDAIAAEYTL
;
A
#
# COMPACT_ATOMS: atom_id res chain seq x y z
N ASN A 1 26.27 35.46 17.40
CA ASN A 1 27.22 34.95 18.44
C ASN A 1 26.58 34.55 19.77
N MET A 2 25.27 34.67 19.94
CA MET A 2 24.57 34.30 21.19
C MET A 2 23.98 32.86 21.14
N PHE A 3 23.78 32.28 19.95
CA PHE A 3 23.28 30.91 19.78
C PHE A 3 24.33 29.82 19.92
N LEU A 4 25.61 30.12 19.70
CA LEU A 4 26.68 29.13 19.83
C LEU A 4 27.07 28.82 21.29
N HIS A 5 26.84 29.72 22.22
CA HIS A 5 27.16 29.55 23.64
C HIS A 5 26.11 28.75 24.42
N ALA A 6 24.87 28.69 23.94
CA ALA A 6 23.82 27.90 24.57
C ALA A 6 23.96 26.37 24.27
N CYS A 7 24.41 26.03 23.10
CA CYS A 7 24.61 24.58 22.72
C CYS A 7 25.81 23.94 23.44
N LEU A 8 26.86 24.69 23.76
CA LEU A 8 28.03 24.15 24.46
C LEU A 8 27.78 23.87 25.95
N ARG A 9 26.86 24.57 26.59
CA ARG A 9 26.52 24.32 28.01
C ARG A 9 25.63 23.08 28.23
N VAL A 10 24.80 22.71 27.27
CA VAL A 10 23.97 21.51 27.35
C VAL A 10 24.82 20.23 27.19
N VAL A 11 25.85 20.28 26.36
CA VAL A 11 26.77 19.13 26.18
C VAL A 11 27.69 18.91 27.37
N GLN A 12 28.05 19.95 28.12
CA GLN A 12 28.90 19.81 29.34
C GLN A 12 28.13 19.29 30.55
N LEU A 13 26.83 19.57 30.68
CA LEU A 13 26.00 19.04 31.76
C LEU A 13 25.68 17.54 31.59
N TRP A 14 25.67 17.04 30.37
CA TRP A 14 25.52 15.61 30.11
C TRP A 14 26.79 14.80 30.40
N ARG A 15 27.96 15.41 30.34
CA ARG A 15 29.23 14.71 30.63
C ARG A 15 29.54 14.56 32.14
N MET A 16 28.92 15.35 33.01
CA MET A 16 29.13 15.21 34.46
C MET A 16 28.11 14.28 35.15
N GLY A 17 26.98 13.95 34.49
CA GLY A 17 25.98 13.00 35.01
C GLY A 17 26.29 11.54 34.75
N CYS A 18 27.17 11.22 33.81
CA CYS A 18 27.54 9.85 33.43
C CYS A 18 28.70 9.23 34.23
N LEU A 19 29.35 9.96 35.12
CA LEU A 19 30.55 9.45 35.82
C LEU A 19 30.26 8.91 37.25
N VAL A 20 29.01 8.93 37.72
CA VAL A 20 28.66 8.38 39.06
C VAL A 20 27.81 7.11 39.01
N LEU A 21 27.39 6.66 37.83
CA LEU A 21 26.60 5.44 37.64
C LEU A 21 27.34 4.29 36.95
N CYS A 22 28.65 4.35 36.77
CA CYS A 22 29.48 3.29 36.17
C CYS A 22 30.02 2.24 37.18
N GLY A 23 29.46 2.16 38.39
CA GLY A 23 29.98 1.27 39.44
C GLY A 23 29.22 -0.02 39.71
N PHE A 24 28.07 -0.32 39.06
CA PHE A 24 27.29 -1.52 39.41
C PHE A 24 26.59 -2.19 38.21
N PHE A 25 27.25 -2.35 37.05
CA PHE A 25 26.77 -3.20 35.96
C PHE A 25 27.91 -4.07 35.41
N LEU A 26 28.46 -4.92 36.29
CA LEU A 26 29.23 -6.10 35.85
C LEU A 26 28.32 -7.32 36.05
N CYS A 27 28.23 -8.12 34.99
CA CYS A 27 27.60 -9.45 34.91
C CYS A 27 26.09 -9.53 34.59
N PHE A 28 25.64 -9.04 33.43
CA PHE A 28 24.74 -9.80 32.61
C PHE A 28 25.25 -9.70 31.16
N GLY A 29 26.05 -10.68 30.80
CA GLY A 29 26.46 -10.92 29.42
C GLY A 29 25.27 -11.42 28.60
N GLY A 30 24.31 -10.57 28.38
CA GLY A 30 23.33 -10.72 27.31
C GLY A 30 24.05 -10.37 26.01
N GLY A 31 24.61 -11.38 25.33
CA GLY A 31 25.10 -11.20 23.96
C GLY A 31 23.95 -10.59 23.15
N ALA A 32 24.12 -9.34 22.73
CA ALA A 32 23.30 -8.82 21.64
C ALA A 32 23.54 -9.78 20.48
N ALA A 33 22.56 -10.62 20.18
CA ALA A 33 22.59 -11.44 18.98
C ALA A 33 22.74 -10.45 17.82
N ALA A 34 23.93 -10.39 17.24
CA ALA A 34 24.15 -9.64 16.02
C ALA A 34 23.25 -10.31 14.98
N PHE A 35 22.14 -9.66 14.64
CA PHE A 35 21.33 -10.11 13.52
C PHE A 35 22.25 -10.08 12.30
N ALA A 36 22.49 -11.25 11.73
CA ALA A 36 23.20 -11.34 10.46
C ALA A 36 22.45 -10.50 9.42
N ALA A 37 23.17 -9.80 8.56
CA ALA A 37 22.55 -9.09 7.46
C ALA A 37 21.76 -10.12 6.60
N PRO A 38 20.53 -9.77 6.12
CA PRO A 38 19.75 -10.69 5.31
C PRO A 38 20.49 -11.06 4.03
N SER A 39 20.37 -12.31 3.59
CA SER A 39 20.93 -12.77 2.32
C SER A 39 20.26 -12.09 1.13
N VAL A 40 20.87 -12.19 -0.05
CA VAL A 40 20.28 -11.65 -1.29
C VAL A 40 18.95 -12.36 -1.59
N GLU A 41 18.85 -13.65 -1.34
CA GLU A 41 17.65 -14.47 -1.51
C GLU A 41 16.52 -13.99 -0.57
N GLU A 42 16.84 -13.75 0.70
CA GLU A 42 15.87 -13.19 1.67
C GLU A 42 15.40 -11.80 1.24
N MET A 43 16.32 -10.91 0.84
CA MET A 43 15.98 -9.58 0.34
C MET A 43 15.09 -9.64 -0.90
N ALA A 44 15.42 -10.52 -1.85
CA ALA A 44 14.61 -10.71 -3.06
C ALA A 44 13.19 -11.24 -2.72
N GLY A 45 13.11 -12.23 -1.84
CA GLY A 45 11.82 -12.76 -1.36
C GLY A 45 10.95 -11.69 -0.70
N GLN A 46 11.56 -10.84 0.16
CA GLN A 46 10.88 -9.73 0.83
C GLN A 46 10.35 -8.64 -0.13
N MET A 47 10.85 -8.57 -1.36
CA MET A 47 10.33 -7.67 -2.40
C MET A 47 9.10 -8.23 -3.12
N LEU A 48 8.74 -9.50 -2.92
CA LEU A 48 7.64 -10.15 -3.62
C LEU A 48 6.36 -10.13 -2.78
N LEU A 49 5.27 -9.65 -3.37
CA LEU A 49 3.91 -9.74 -2.85
C LEU A 49 3.08 -10.48 -3.90
N VAL A 50 2.56 -11.68 -3.55
CA VAL A 50 1.99 -12.60 -4.53
C VAL A 50 0.55 -13.00 -4.21
N GLY A 51 -0.24 -13.24 -5.25
CA GLY A 51 -1.55 -13.85 -5.14
C GLY A 51 -1.46 -15.38 -5.16
N PHE A 52 -2.36 -16.05 -4.44
CA PHE A 52 -2.43 -17.50 -4.36
C PHE A 52 -3.87 -18.01 -4.46
N LYS A 53 -4.08 -19.33 -4.50
CA LYS A 53 -5.38 -20.01 -4.46
C LYS A 53 -5.51 -20.83 -3.18
N GLY A 54 -6.75 -20.99 -2.73
CA GLY A 54 -7.12 -21.76 -1.55
C GLY A 54 -7.82 -20.90 -0.51
N GLN A 55 -8.81 -21.48 0.15
CA GLN A 55 -9.57 -20.83 1.23
C GLN A 55 -9.15 -21.37 2.61
N GLU A 56 -8.83 -22.65 2.70
CA GLU A 56 -8.40 -23.26 3.96
C GLU A 56 -6.88 -23.49 3.97
N PRO A 57 -6.23 -23.47 5.14
CA PRO A 57 -4.77 -23.68 5.25
C PRO A 57 -4.29 -24.96 4.56
N GLU A 58 -5.09 -26.03 4.60
CA GLU A 58 -4.78 -27.34 4.02
C GLU A 58 -4.69 -27.30 2.48
N GLU A 59 -5.38 -26.34 1.85
CA GLU A 59 -5.35 -26.10 0.41
C GLU A 59 -4.15 -25.22 -0.02
N CYS A 60 -3.46 -24.60 0.95
CA CYS A 60 -2.48 -23.54 0.75
C CYS A 60 -1.03 -24.01 0.89
N GLY A 61 -0.74 -25.32 0.82
CA GLY A 61 0.59 -25.87 1.06
C GLY A 61 1.71 -25.20 0.24
N ALA A 62 1.45 -24.90 -1.03
CA ALA A 62 2.43 -24.26 -1.91
C ALA A 62 2.83 -22.85 -1.41
N ILE A 63 1.84 -21.98 -1.13
CA ILE A 63 2.14 -20.61 -0.66
C ILE A 63 2.73 -20.60 0.74
N LEU A 64 2.30 -21.50 1.64
CA LEU A 64 2.89 -21.63 2.98
C LEU A 64 4.37 -22.03 2.88
N GLY A 65 4.69 -22.97 1.97
CA GLY A 65 6.07 -23.36 1.67
C GLY A 65 6.90 -22.20 1.08
N ASP A 66 6.35 -21.44 0.14
CA ASP A 66 7.03 -20.29 -0.46
C ASP A 66 7.29 -19.17 0.57
N ILE A 67 6.33 -18.88 1.46
CA ILE A 67 6.52 -17.92 2.56
C ILE A 67 7.70 -18.36 3.44
N GLN A 68 7.75 -19.63 3.82
CA GLN A 68 8.74 -20.17 4.73
C GLN A 68 10.13 -20.27 4.10
N THR A 69 10.23 -20.74 2.85
CA THR A 69 11.51 -21.07 2.21
C THR A 69 12.08 -19.99 1.31
N ARG A 70 11.20 -19.12 0.77
CA ARG A 70 11.58 -18.00 -0.11
C ARG A 70 11.44 -16.64 0.58
N HIS A 71 11.03 -16.62 1.85
CA HIS A 71 10.89 -15.41 2.67
C HIS A 71 10.04 -14.32 2.02
N LEU A 72 8.88 -14.68 1.45
CA LEU A 72 8.01 -13.72 0.74
C LEU A 72 7.65 -12.52 1.63
N GLY A 73 7.72 -11.31 1.05
CA GLY A 73 7.35 -10.07 1.73
C GLY A 73 5.84 -9.92 1.93
N GLY A 74 5.02 -10.54 1.09
CA GLY A 74 3.57 -10.45 1.26
C GLY A 74 2.75 -11.37 0.38
N VAL A 75 1.47 -11.45 0.75
CA VAL A 75 0.42 -12.11 -0.02
C VAL A 75 -0.78 -11.18 -0.17
N ILE A 76 -1.55 -11.34 -1.25
CA ILE A 76 -2.81 -10.61 -1.47
C ILE A 76 -4.00 -11.57 -1.51
N LEU A 77 -5.07 -11.18 -0.81
CA LEU A 77 -6.32 -11.92 -0.76
C LEU A 77 -7.31 -11.40 -1.80
N PHE A 78 -7.92 -12.33 -2.54
CA PHE A 78 -8.99 -12.04 -3.50
C PHE A 78 -10.26 -12.82 -3.15
N LYS A 79 -11.42 -12.23 -3.43
CA LYS A 79 -12.71 -12.93 -3.30
C LYS A 79 -12.91 -13.97 -4.41
N ARG A 80 -12.52 -13.61 -5.64
CA ARG A 80 -12.75 -14.41 -6.86
C ARG A 80 -11.46 -14.67 -7.61
N ASP A 81 -11.42 -15.76 -8.37
CA ASP A 81 -10.32 -16.04 -9.27
C ASP A 81 -10.34 -15.05 -10.45
N ALA A 82 -9.17 -14.49 -10.79
CA ALA A 82 -9.05 -13.50 -11.86
C ALA A 82 -9.40 -14.06 -13.25
N ARG A 83 -9.11 -15.34 -13.49
CA ARG A 83 -9.38 -16.01 -14.77
C ARG A 83 -10.82 -16.55 -14.87
N ASN A 84 -11.45 -16.82 -13.73
CA ASN A 84 -12.83 -17.29 -13.65
C ASN A 84 -13.54 -16.71 -12.44
N ALA A 85 -14.21 -15.58 -12.64
CA ALA A 85 -14.91 -14.86 -11.56
C ALA A 85 -16.05 -15.67 -10.88
N LYS A 86 -16.43 -16.83 -11.40
CA LYS A 86 -17.40 -17.74 -10.75
C LYS A 86 -16.75 -18.55 -9.63
N LEU A 87 -15.43 -18.78 -9.69
CA LEU A 87 -14.70 -19.55 -8.68
C LEU A 87 -14.29 -18.66 -7.49
N PRO A 88 -14.50 -19.12 -6.24
CA PRO A 88 -13.95 -18.46 -5.07
C PRO A 88 -12.42 -18.57 -5.08
N ARG A 89 -11.73 -17.64 -4.37
CA ARG A 89 -10.27 -17.70 -4.27
C ARG A 89 -9.79 -17.83 -2.84
N ASN A 90 -9.87 -16.77 -2.02
CA ASN A 90 -9.32 -16.80 -0.65
C ASN A 90 -10.36 -16.44 0.43
N ILE A 91 -11.50 -15.86 0.06
CA ILE A 91 -12.44 -15.25 0.99
C ILE A 91 -13.79 -15.95 0.89
N ARG A 92 -14.30 -16.45 2.03
CA ARG A 92 -15.63 -17.00 2.20
C ARG A 92 -16.39 -16.30 3.32
N ASP A 93 -15.86 -16.37 4.56
CA ASP A 93 -16.43 -15.78 5.77
C ASP A 93 -15.33 -15.35 6.75
N ALA A 94 -15.68 -14.61 7.79
CA ALA A 94 -14.72 -14.05 8.74
C ALA A 94 -13.92 -15.11 9.51
N ALA A 95 -14.56 -16.22 9.90
CA ALA A 95 -13.89 -17.28 10.66
C ALA A 95 -12.86 -18.01 9.78
N GLN A 96 -13.22 -18.28 8.52
CA GLN A 96 -12.31 -18.88 7.55
C GLN A 96 -11.12 -17.96 7.26
N VAL A 97 -11.33 -16.65 7.00
CA VAL A 97 -10.24 -15.70 6.74
C VAL A 97 -9.29 -15.62 7.92
N LYS A 98 -9.80 -15.58 9.16
CA LYS A 98 -8.96 -15.56 10.37
C LYS A 98 -8.06 -16.79 10.48
N ARG A 99 -8.56 -17.99 10.18
CA ARG A 99 -7.74 -19.21 10.15
C ARG A 99 -6.67 -19.14 9.08
N LEU A 100 -7.04 -18.74 7.86
CA LEU A 100 -6.12 -18.62 6.73
C LEU A 100 -4.99 -17.63 7.03
N THR A 101 -5.32 -16.41 7.47
CA THR A 101 -4.32 -15.37 7.77
C THR A 101 -3.42 -15.73 8.96
N ALA A 102 -3.94 -16.48 9.94
CA ALA A 102 -3.14 -17.01 11.05
C ALA A 102 -2.11 -18.02 10.54
N ALA A 103 -2.51 -18.95 9.66
CA ALA A 103 -1.59 -19.91 9.04
C ALA A 103 -0.51 -19.23 8.18
N LEU A 104 -0.89 -18.26 7.34
CA LEU A 104 0.04 -17.49 6.52
C LEU A 104 1.10 -16.79 7.39
N ARG A 105 0.70 -16.12 8.46
CA ARG A 105 1.63 -15.46 9.39
C ARG A 105 2.48 -16.46 10.17
N GLY A 106 1.90 -17.60 10.55
CA GLY A 106 2.65 -18.68 11.21
C GLY A 106 3.77 -19.24 10.35
N ALA A 107 3.57 -19.29 9.02
CA ALA A 107 4.58 -19.77 8.06
C ALA A 107 5.75 -18.79 7.87
N SER A 108 5.61 -17.52 8.24
CA SER A 108 6.66 -16.50 8.01
C SER A 108 7.90 -16.65 8.91
N ALA A 109 7.86 -17.54 9.89
CA ALA A 109 9.02 -17.86 10.75
C ALA A 109 9.69 -16.63 11.40
N GLY A 110 8.94 -15.59 11.71
CA GLY A 110 9.43 -14.35 12.32
C GLY A 110 9.81 -13.24 11.34
N HIS A 111 9.82 -13.49 10.04
CA HIS A 111 9.94 -12.42 9.04
C HIS A 111 8.63 -11.63 8.93
N PRO A 112 8.68 -10.30 8.69
CA PRO A 112 7.49 -9.52 8.43
C PRO A 112 6.75 -10.04 7.19
N LEU A 113 5.45 -10.27 7.29
CA LEU A 113 4.60 -10.67 6.16
C LEU A 113 3.44 -9.69 6.01
N PHE A 114 3.33 -9.07 4.84
CA PHE A 114 2.13 -8.35 4.48
C PHE A 114 1.03 -9.32 4.06
N VAL A 115 -0.14 -9.16 4.67
CA VAL A 115 -1.39 -9.76 4.19
C VAL A 115 -2.23 -8.62 3.65
N ALA A 116 -2.29 -8.51 2.33
CA ALA A 116 -2.85 -7.38 1.62
C ALA A 116 -4.25 -7.66 1.06
N VAL A 117 -5.00 -6.59 0.80
CA VAL A 117 -6.31 -6.65 0.14
C VAL A 117 -6.62 -5.32 -0.57
N ASP A 118 -7.50 -5.37 -1.60
CA ASP A 118 -8.16 -4.20 -2.16
C ASP A 118 -9.51 -3.98 -1.47
N GLN A 119 -9.54 -3.20 -0.42
CA GLN A 119 -10.76 -2.79 0.26
C GLN A 119 -10.90 -1.27 0.19
N GLU A 120 -11.36 -0.77 -0.98
CA GLU A 120 -11.57 0.66 -1.21
C GLU A 120 -12.93 1.13 -0.68
N GLY A 121 -13.90 0.24 -0.68
CA GLY A 121 -15.32 0.50 -0.51
C GLY A 121 -16.07 0.54 -1.85
N GLY A 122 -17.38 0.66 -1.80
CA GLY A 122 -18.22 0.64 -3.00
C GLY A 122 -18.03 -0.62 -3.83
N LYS A 123 -17.75 -0.45 -5.13
CA LYS A 123 -17.59 -1.57 -6.09
C LYS A 123 -16.27 -2.32 -5.95
N VAL A 124 -15.23 -1.69 -5.39
CA VAL A 124 -13.92 -2.31 -5.18
C VAL A 124 -13.76 -2.68 -3.71
N ALA A 125 -14.31 -3.82 -3.37
CA ALA A 125 -14.28 -4.39 -2.04
C ALA A 125 -14.21 -5.91 -2.14
N ARG A 126 -13.27 -6.54 -1.44
CA ARG A 126 -13.14 -8.00 -1.40
C ARG A 126 -14.00 -8.59 -0.29
N PHE A 127 -14.08 -7.91 0.84
CA PHE A 127 -14.98 -8.23 1.95
C PHE A 127 -16.31 -7.53 1.73
N GLN A 128 -17.37 -8.30 1.45
CA GLN A 128 -18.67 -7.79 1.00
C GLN A 128 -19.81 -8.19 1.94
N PRO A 129 -20.91 -7.40 2.01
CA PRO A 129 -22.05 -7.71 2.88
C PRO A 129 -22.68 -9.08 2.65
N GLY A 130 -22.68 -9.56 1.39
CA GLY A 130 -23.20 -10.90 1.06
C GLY A 130 -22.42 -12.07 1.68
N ASP A 131 -21.24 -11.80 2.23
CA ASP A 131 -20.39 -12.78 2.94
C ASP A 131 -20.34 -12.49 4.46
N GLY A 132 -21.24 -11.64 4.96
CA GLY A 132 -21.32 -11.27 6.39
C GLY A 132 -20.39 -10.16 6.84
N PHE A 133 -19.76 -9.41 5.92
CA PHE A 133 -18.91 -8.27 6.25
C PHE A 133 -19.66 -6.93 6.16
N PRO A 134 -19.23 -5.88 6.88
CA PRO A 134 -19.83 -4.55 6.78
C PRO A 134 -19.71 -3.97 5.36
N ALA A 135 -20.73 -3.19 4.96
CA ALA A 135 -20.66 -2.35 3.77
C ALA A 135 -19.87 -1.07 4.07
N TYR A 136 -19.05 -0.64 3.12
CA TYR A 136 -18.34 0.63 3.18
C TYR A 136 -18.65 1.45 1.91
N PRO A 137 -18.91 2.77 2.05
CA PRO A 137 -19.19 3.64 0.91
C PRO A 137 -17.98 3.74 -0.03
N SER A 138 -18.27 4.04 -1.30
CA SER A 138 -17.25 4.34 -2.31
C SER A 138 -16.54 5.67 -2.01
N ALA A 139 -15.36 5.87 -2.62
CA ALA A 139 -14.64 7.15 -2.52
C ALA A 139 -15.52 8.33 -2.99
N ALA A 140 -16.31 8.16 -4.07
CA ALA A 140 -17.19 9.19 -4.57
C ALA A 140 -18.33 9.56 -3.58
N GLU A 141 -18.81 8.61 -2.78
CA GLU A 141 -19.77 8.88 -1.72
C GLU A 141 -19.10 9.58 -0.53
N LEU A 142 -17.93 9.12 -0.12
CA LEU A 142 -17.13 9.74 0.96
C LEU A 142 -16.73 11.17 0.61
N GLY A 143 -16.36 11.43 -0.65
CA GLY A 143 -15.95 12.76 -1.13
C GLY A 143 -17.06 13.82 -1.10
N ARG A 144 -18.34 13.43 -0.93
CA ARG A 144 -19.46 14.37 -0.69
C ARG A 144 -19.60 14.81 0.75
N GLY A 145 -18.92 14.13 1.67
CA GLY A 145 -18.92 14.42 3.09
C GLY A 145 -17.70 15.24 3.53
N THR A 146 -17.28 15.02 4.74
CA THR A 146 -16.09 15.68 5.32
C THR A 146 -14.91 14.70 5.40
N PRO A 147 -13.65 15.20 5.35
CA PRO A 147 -12.48 14.35 5.59
C PRO A 147 -12.52 13.61 6.93
N ASP A 148 -13.08 14.23 7.99
CA ASP A 148 -13.23 13.58 9.30
C ASP A 148 -14.20 12.38 9.24
N ALA A 149 -15.28 12.48 8.47
CA ALA A 149 -16.19 11.35 8.25
C ALA A 149 -15.50 10.23 7.48
N THR A 150 -14.66 10.58 6.49
CA THR A 150 -13.83 9.63 5.75
C THR A 150 -12.85 8.92 6.68
N ARG A 151 -12.15 9.64 7.57
CA ARG A 151 -11.25 9.03 8.57
C ARG A 151 -11.98 8.03 9.47
N ARG A 152 -13.15 8.41 10.01
CA ARG A 152 -13.95 7.49 10.85
C ARG A 152 -14.38 6.23 10.11
N THR A 153 -14.80 6.35 8.85
CA THR A 153 -15.16 5.21 8.00
C THR A 153 -13.96 4.30 7.77
N ALA A 154 -12.80 4.88 7.42
CA ALA A 154 -11.56 4.13 7.21
C ALA A 154 -11.05 3.47 8.49
N LEU A 155 -11.19 4.11 9.67
CA LEU A 155 -10.88 3.50 10.96
C LEU A 155 -11.76 2.26 11.22
N GLY A 156 -13.07 2.34 10.95
CA GLY A 156 -13.97 1.20 11.06
C GLY A 156 -13.58 0.05 10.12
N MET A 157 -13.26 0.37 8.87
CA MET A 157 -12.73 -0.57 7.88
C MET A 157 -11.42 -1.20 8.35
N GLY A 158 -10.48 -0.39 8.81
CA GLY A 158 -9.19 -0.85 9.30
C GLY A 158 -9.30 -1.80 10.49
N ARG A 159 -10.19 -1.53 11.44
CA ARG A 159 -10.47 -2.44 12.57
C ARG A 159 -10.96 -3.80 12.09
N MET A 160 -11.92 -3.83 11.16
CA MET A 160 -12.38 -5.07 10.54
C MET A 160 -11.22 -5.82 9.87
N LEU A 161 -10.42 -5.14 9.06
CA LEU A 161 -9.26 -5.73 8.37
C LEU A 161 -8.27 -6.33 9.37
N ARG A 162 -7.94 -5.59 10.44
CA ARG A 162 -7.03 -6.06 11.49
C ARG A 162 -7.55 -7.30 12.20
N GLU A 163 -8.84 -7.35 12.52
CA GLU A 163 -9.48 -8.52 13.11
C GLU A 163 -9.41 -9.76 12.22
N LEU A 164 -9.43 -9.56 10.91
CA LEU A 164 -9.27 -10.61 9.90
C LEU A 164 -7.80 -10.99 9.66
N GLY A 165 -6.84 -10.32 10.32
CA GLY A 165 -5.42 -10.56 10.17
C GLY A 165 -4.79 -9.91 8.94
N VAL A 166 -5.49 -9.02 8.26
CA VAL A 166 -4.94 -8.15 7.20
C VAL A 166 -4.18 -6.99 7.83
N ASN A 167 -3.04 -6.60 7.26
CA ASN A 167 -2.20 -5.51 7.74
C ASN A 167 -1.81 -4.48 6.66
N LEU A 168 -2.20 -4.72 5.40
CA LEU A 168 -1.96 -3.82 4.27
C LEU A 168 -3.24 -3.68 3.46
N ASN A 169 -3.67 -2.44 3.17
CA ASN A 169 -4.81 -2.20 2.29
C ASN A 169 -4.38 -1.36 1.09
N PHE A 170 -4.62 -1.86 -0.13
CA PHE A 170 -4.39 -1.11 -1.37
C PHE A 170 -5.48 -0.04 -1.56
N ALA A 171 -5.54 0.88 -0.62
CA ALA A 171 -6.37 2.07 -0.56
C ALA A 171 -5.69 3.14 0.32
N PRO A 172 -6.01 4.42 0.10
CA PRO A 172 -7.02 4.99 -0.80
C PRO A 172 -6.52 5.23 -2.23
N VAL A 173 -7.49 5.41 -3.14
CA VAL A 173 -7.25 5.92 -4.49
C VAL A 173 -7.06 7.43 -4.44
N LEU A 174 -5.95 7.94 -5.00
CA LEU A 174 -5.66 9.38 -5.13
C LEU A 174 -5.89 9.93 -6.54
N ASP A 175 -6.45 9.12 -7.43
CA ASP A 175 -6.77 9.54 -8.79
C ASP A 175 -7.84 10.62 -8.78
N VAL A 176 -7.56 11.74 -9.43
CA VAL A 176 -8.51 12.86 -9.57
C VAL A 176 -9.54 12.52 -10.63
N ASN A 177 -10.82 12.71 -10.37
CA ASN A 177 -11.89 12.40 -11.34
C ASN A 177 -11.90 13.39 -12.51
N VAL A 178 -10.83 13.43 -13.28
CA VAL A 178 -10.66 14.30 -14.45
C VAL A 178 -11.62 13.88 -15.57
N TYR A 179 -11.76 12.57 -15.76
CA TYR A 179 -12.68 12.00 -16.75
C TYR A 179 -13.72 11.10 -16.05
N PRO A 180 -14.93 11.62 -15.77
CA PRO A 180 -15.97 10.86 -15.04
C PRO A 180 -16.42 9.57 -15.72
N ALA A 181 -16.24 9.46 -17.05
CA ALA A 181 -16.52 8.25 -17.82
C ALA A 181 -15.34 7.27 -17.85
N SER A 182 -14.24 7.54 -17.13
CA SER A 182 -13.11 6.61 -17.00
C SER A 182 -13.59 5.22 -16.56
N PRO A 183 -13.28 4.16 -17.33
CA PRO A 183 -13.77 2.83 -17.04
C PRO A 183 -13.18 2.25 -15.73
N ALA A 184 -11.96 2.64 -15.40
CA ALA A 184 -11.24 2.15 -14.22
C ALA A 184 -11.54 2.97 -12.96
N ILE A 185 -11.82 4.27 -13.06
CA ILE A 185 -11.94 5.20 -11.93
C ILE A 185 -13.33 5.79 -11.82
N GLY A 186 -13.72 6.68 -12.76
CA GLY A 186 -14.93 7.48 -12.65
C GLY A 186 -16.21 6.65 -12.60
N ARG A 187 -16.42 5.72 -13.55
CA ARG A 187 -17.61 4.85 -13.61
C ARG A 187 -17.76 3.92 -12.40
N LEU A 188 -16.67 3.66 -11.70
CA LEU A 188 -16.68 2.81 -10.52
C LEU A 188 -16.82 3.59 -9.22
N GLY A 189 -16.77 4.93 -9.27
CA GLY A 189 -16.85 5.81 -8.10
C GLY A 189 -15.62 5.71 -7.20
N ARG A 190 -14.44 5.40 -7.77
CA ARG A 190 -13.19 5.18 -7.01
C ARG A 190 -12.47 6.47 -6.66
N SER A 191 -12.80 7.60 -7.25
CA SER A 191 -12.22 8.91 -6.93
C SER A 191 -13.10 9.69 -5.95
N PHE A 192 -12.47 10.37 -5.00
CA PHE A 192 -13.17 11.24 -4.04
C PHE A 192 -13.78 12.48 -4.71
N SER A 193 -13.10 13.08 -5.71
CA SER A 193 -13.54 14.33 -6.32
C SER A 193 -12.84 14.60 -7.67
N ALA A 194 -13.40 15.54 -8.42
CA ALA A 194 -12.73 16.20 -9.54
C ALA A 194 -11.78 17.33 -9.08
N ASP A 195 -11.87 17.77 -7.82
CA ASP A 195 -10.95 18.73 -7.22
C ASP A 195 -9.78 18.00 -6.57
N PRO A 196 -8.52 18.25 -7.01
CA PRO A 196 -7.34 17.62 -6.44
C PRO A 196 -7.13 17.89 -4.94
N GLN A 197 -7.57 19.05 -4.45
CA GLN A 197 -7.44 19.41 -3.03
C GLN A 197 -8.39 18.57 -2.17
N ALA A 198 -9.61 18.36 -2.65
CA ALA A 198 -10.56 17.46 -1.99
C ALA A 198 -10.06 16.00 -2.03
N VAL A 199 -9.51 15.54 -3.16
CA VAL A 199 -8.87 14.20 -3.24
C VAL A 199 -7.75 14.07 -2.23
N ALA A 200 -6.87 15.07 -2.12
CA ALA A 200 -5.78 15.07 -1.15
C ALA A 200 -6.28 15.00 0.29
N ALA A 201 -7.28 15.82 0.64
CA ALA A 201 -7.83 15.89 2.00
C ALA A 201 -8.50 14.57 2.40
N HIS A 202 -9.37 14.03 1.55
CA HIS A 202 -10.06 12.76 1.80
C HIS A 202 -9.11 11.57 1.77
N GLY A 203 -8.17 11.53 0.81
CA GLY A 203 -7.17 10.48 0.71
C GLY A 203 -6.26 10.41 1.93
N ALA A 204 -5.77 11.57 2.40
CA ALA A 204 -4.99 11.63 3.63
C ALA A 204 -5.81 11.18 4.85
N ALA A 205 -7.05 11.64 4.99
CA ALA A 205 -7.94 11.25 6.08
C ALA A 205 -8.27 9.74 6.06
N PHE A 206 -8.44 9.15 4.88
CA PHE A 206 -8.64 7.70 4.73
C PHE A 206 -7.40 6.93 5.19
N ALA A 207 -6.21 7.34 4.74
CA ALA A 207 -4.95 6.73 5.15
C ALA A 207 -4.72 6.86 6.67
N ASP A 208 -5.01 8.04 7.26
CA ASP A 208 -4.92 8.25 8.70
C ASP A 208 -5.86 7.29 9.46
N GLY A 209 -7.10 7.11 9.00
CA GLY A 209 -8.04 6.18 9.61
C GLY A 209 -7.60 4.71 9.55
N LEU A 210 -6.98 4.27 8.44
CA LEU A 210 -6.37 2.94 8.34
C LEU A 210 -5.19 2.80 9.30
N ASN A 211 -4.30 3.80 9.35
CA ASN A 211 -3.13 3.79 10.24
C ASN A 211 -3.53 3.78 11.72
N ASP A 212 -4.59 4.50 12.12
CA ASP A 212 -5.16 4.46 13.48
C ASP A 212 -5.60 3.04 13.89
N ALA A 213 -5.95 2.20 12.92
CA ALA A 213 -6.27 0.78 13.15
C ALA A 213 -5.03 -0.14 13.01
N GLY A 214 -3.84 0.39 12.70
CA GLY A 214 -2.62 -0.39 12.47
C GLY A 214 -2.57 -1.08 11.11
N ILE A 215 -3.24 -0.53 10.10
CA ILE A 215 -3.22 -0.99 8.70
C ILE A 215 -2.37 -0.04 7.87
N VAL A 216 -1.41 -0.57 7.13
CA VAL A 216 -0.63 0.21 6.16
C VAL A 216 -1.52 0.61 5.00
N ALA A 217 -1.51 1.90 4.65
CA ALA A 217 -2.25 2.46 3.53
C ALA A 217 -1.40 2.53 2.25
N VAL A 218 -2.02 2.40 1.08
CA VAL A 218 -1.34 2.51 -0.21
C VAL A 218 -2.04 3.52 -1.10
N PHE A 219 -1.34 4.60 -1.45
CA PHE A 219 -1.81 5.61 -2.39
C PHE A 219 -1.65 5.12 -3.83
N LYS A 220 -2.72 5.15 -4.62
CA LYS A 220 -2.76 4.62 -5.98
C LYS A 220 -3.63 5.46 -6.92
N HIS A 221 -3.38 5.43 -8.20
CA HIS A 221 -2.37 4.75 -9.01
C HIS A 221 -1.38 5.79 -9.57
N PHE A 222 -0.18 5.87 -9.04
CA PHE A 222 0.80 6.87 -9.45
C PHE A 222 1.22 6.67 -10.92
N PRO A 223 1.34 7.76 -11.74
CA PRO A 223 1.27 9.17 -11.42
C PRO A 223 -0.13 9.80 -11.53
N GLY A 224 -1.21 9.02 -11.62
CA GLY A 224 -2.61 9.45 -11.72
C GLY A 224 -3.34 8.79 -12.88
N HIS A 225 -4.43 8.08 -12.57
CA HIS A 225 -5.24 7.29 -13.51
C HIS A 225 -6.58 7.96 -13.86
N GLY A 226 -6.85 9.14 -13.26
CA GLY A 226 -8.19 9.73 -13.33
C GLY A 226 -8.58 10.32 -14.69
N SER A 227 -7.60 10.68 -15.53
CA SER A 227 -7.82 11.15 -16.89
C SER A 227 -7.82 10.03 -17.96
N ALA A 228 -7.50 8.79 -17.56
CA ALA A 228 -7.39 7.66 -18.47
C ALA A 228 -8.72 7.31 -19.14
N ARG A 229 -8.70 7.11 -20.45
CA ARG A 229 -9.85 6.71 -21.26
C ARG A 229 -9.93 5.20 -21.47
N ALA A 230 -8.84 4.48 -21.18
CA ALA A 230 -8.74 3.03 -21.22
C ALA A 230 -8.61 2.44 -19.80
N ASP A 231 -8.71 1.12 -19.71
CA ASP A 231 -8.55 0.35 -18.48
C ASP A 231 -7.27 -0.48 -18.56
N SER A 232 -6.32 -0.22 -17.68
CA SER A 232 -5.01 -0.90 -17.64
C SER A 232 -5.10 -2.42 -17.38
N HIS A 233 -6.24 -2.91 -16.89
CA HIS A 233 -6.51 -4.35 -16.81
C HIS A 233 -6.68 -5.02 -18.18
N LYS A 234 -6.91 -4.24 -19.25
CA LYS A 234 -7.23 -4.72 -20.60
C LYS A 234 -6.17 -4.38 -21.65
N GLY A 235 -5.02 -3.89 -21.24
CA GLY A 235 -3.92 -3.51 -22.13
C GLY A 235 -3.31 -2.15 -21.80
N VAL A 236 -2.39 -1.71 -22.67
CA VAL A 236 -1.66 -0.45 -22.50
C VAL A 236 -2.63 0.73 -22.37
N THR A 237 -2.46 1.51 -21.31
CA THR A 237 -3.25 2.71 -21.06
C THR A 237 -2.37 3.94 -21.27
N ASP A 238 -2.47 4.54 -22.47
CA ASP A 238 -1.75 5.78 -22.80
C ASP A 238 -2.53 7.00 -22.30
N ILE A 239 -1.87 7.77 -21.43
CA ILE A 239 -2.38 9.00 -20.85
C ILE A 239 -1.66 10.26 -21.34
N SER A 240 -0.77 10.14 -22.34
CA SER A 240 0.08 11.23 -22.81
C SER A 240 -0.69 12.48 -23.20
N ALA A 241 -1.87 12.32 -23.82
CA ALA A 241 -2.72 13.42 -24.27
C ALA A 241 -3.72 13.92 -23.23
N THR A 242 -3.93 13.20 -22.11
CA THR A 242 -5.02 13.49 -21.17
C THR A 242 -4.54 13.83 -19.77
N TRP A 243 -3.41 13.30 -19.36
CA TRP A 243 -2.81 13.53 -18.06
C TRP A 243 -2.24 14.94 -17.94
N SER A 244 -2.26 15.47 -16.75
CA SER A 244 -1.62 16.74 -16.42
C SER A 244 -1.08 16.73 -14.98
N GLU A 245 -0.16 17.66 -14.68
CA GLU A 245 0.42 17.92 -13.36
C GLU A 245 -0.63 18.04 -12.22
N ARG A 246 -1.87 18.32 -12.58
CA ARG A 246 -3.00 18.38 -11.66
C ARG A 246 -3.20 17.04 -10.92
N GLU A 247 -2.93 15.91 -11.59
CA GLU A 247 -3.08 14.58 -11.01
C GLU A 247 -1.98 14.24 -10.00
N LEU A 248 -0.86 14.97 -10.00
CA LEU A 248 0.18 14.86 -8.98
C LEU A 248 -0.14 15.65 -7.69
N SER A 249 -1.06 16.61 -7.76
CA SER A 249 -1.36 17.48 -6.62
C SER A 249 -1.76 16.71 -5.34
N PRO A 250 -2.61 15.65 -5.39
CA PRO A 250 -2.94 14.86 -4.22
C PRO A 250 -1.72 14.18 -3.60
N TYR A 251 -0.79 13.68 -4.41
CA TYR A 251 0.44 13.05 -3.92
C TYR A 251 1.35 14.04 -3.21
N ARG A 252 1.58 15.24 -3.79
CA ARG A 252 2.36 16.30 -3.14
C ARG A 252 1.86 16.65 -1.75
N SER A 253 0.54 16.70 -1.59
CA SER A 253 -0.09 17.06 -0.31
C SER A 253 -0.11 15.89 0.69
N ALA A 254 -0.25 14.65 0.21
CA ALA A 254 -0.45 13.48 1.08
C ALA A 254 0.88 12.85 1.52
N LEU A 255 1.92 12.86 0.69
CA LEU A 255 3.19 12.18 0.97
C LEU A 255 4.00 12.83 2.08
N GLY A 256 3.90 14.15 2.25
CA GLY A 256 4.59 14.90 3.32
C GLY A 256 4.01 14.69 4.72
N ARG A 257 2.91 13.96 4.87
CA ARG A 257 2.26 13.73 6.18
C ARG A 257 2.85 12.48 6.86
N PRO A 258 2.97 12.47 8.19
CA PRO A 258 3.43 11.29 8.92
C PRO A 258 2.44 10.13 8.79
N GLY A 259 2.93 8.89 8.88
CA GLY A 259 2.12 7.67 8.87
C GLY A 259 2.69 6.58 7.97
N GLN A 260 2.16 5.36 8.11
CA GLN A 260 2.57 4.21 7.32
C GLN A 260 1.84 4.20 5.97
N ARG A 261 2.52 4.67 4.94
CA ARG A 261 1.96 4.82 3.60
C ARG A 261 2.94 4.31 2.57
N MET A 262 2.43 3.55 1.60
CA MET A 262 3.15 3.15 0.40
C MET A 262 2.55 3.87 -0.82
N VAL A 263 3.26 3.82 -1.94
CA VAL A 263 2.76 4.30 -3.23
C VAL A 263 2.73 3.15 -4.21
N MET A 264 1.57 2.95 -4.85
CA MET A 264 1.41 1.99 -5.94
C MET A 264 1.48 2.69 -7.28
N THR A 265 2.38 2.21 -8.16
CA THR A 265 2.46 2.68 -9.55
C THR A 265 1.37 2.02 -10.40
N GLY A 266 0.70 2.81 -11.23
CA GLY A 266 -0.22 2.29 -12.25
C GLY A 266 0.52 1.90 -13.54
N HIS A 267 -0.05 0.97 -14.30
CA HIS A 267 0.45 0.59 -15.63
C HIS A 267 0.05 1.61 -16.69
N LEU A 268 0.56 2.83 -16.54
CA LEU A 268 0.19 4.02 -17.32
C LEU A 268 1.37 4.46 -18.15
N PHE A 269 1.18 4.55 -19.47
CA PHE A 269 2.17 5.09 -20.38
C PHE A 269 1.96 6.59 -20.57
N HIS A 270 3.05 7.36 -20.51
CA HIS A 270 3.05 8.80 -20.80
C HIS A 270 4.36 9.19 -21.46
N ALA A 271 4.33 9.41 -22.79
CA ALA A 271 5.52 9.67 -23.59
C ALA A 271 6.39 10.84 -23.10
N GLY A 272 5.78 11.88 -22.51
CA GLY A 272 6.50 13.02 -21.95
C GLY A 272 7.16 12.77 -20.59
N LEU A 273 6.79 11.71 -19.87
CA LEU A 273 7.44 11.29 -18.62
C LEU A 273 8.50 10.22 -18.88
N ASP A 274 8.17 9.25 -19.73
CA ASP A 274 9.09 8.22 -20.22
C ASP A 274 8.61 7.74 -21.60
N PRO A 275 9.43 7.92 -22.66
CA PRO A 275 9.02 7.51 -24.01
C PRO A 275 9.11 6.00 -24.26
N ALA A 276 9.72 5.23 -23.34
CA ALA A 276 9.98 3.81 -23.53
C ALA A 276 9.12 2.90 -22.63
N PHE A 277 8.82 3.35 -21.41
CA PHE A 277 8.23 2.47 -20.40
C PHE A 277 6.99 3.08 -19.71
N PRO A 278 5.99 2.25 -19.35
CA PRO A 278 4.91 2.69 -18.48
C PRO A 278 5.45 3.00 -17.07
N ALA A 279 4.71 3.79 -16.31
CA ALA A 279 5.14 4.30 -15.00
C ALA A 279 5.69 3.23 -14.05
N THR A 280 5.10 2.03 -14.06
CA THR A 280 5.55 0.89 -13.24
C THR A 280 6.96 0.42 -13.57
N LEU A 281 7.39 0.51 -14.82
CA LEU A 281 8.70 0.04 -15.29
C LEU A 281 9.69 1.19 -15.55
N SER A 282 9.28 2.44 -15.31
CA SER A 282 10.03 3.65 -15.66
C SER A 282 10.92 4.16 -14.53
N PRO A 283 12.26 4.15 -14.69
CA PRO A 283 13.14 4.84 -13.76
C PRO A 283 12.88 6.35 -13.72
N SER A 284 12.50 6.97 -14.85
CA SER A 284 12.19 8.40 -14.92
C SER A 284 10.99 8.76 -14.05
N VAL A 285 9.96 7.93 -14.03
CA VAL A 285 8.76 8.15 -13.21
C VAL A 285 9.04 7.82 -11.75
N ILE A 286 9.69 6.70 -11.45
CA ILE A 286 9.92 6.27 -10.05
C ILE A 286 11.03 7.11 -9.42
N ASN A 287 12.23 7.13 -10.01
CA ASN A 287 13.37 7.82 -9.41
C ASN A 287 13.34 9.34 -9.70
N GLY A 288 12.99 9.74 -10.91
CA GLY A 288 12.95 11.16 -11.27
C GLY A 288 11.76 11.89 -10.68
N LEU A 289 10.55 11.42 -10.94
CA LEU A 289 9.33 12.12 -10.53
C LEU A 289 8.97 11.83 -9.06
N LEU A 290 8.81 10.56 -8.66
CA LEU A 290 8.33 10.21 -7.32
C LEU A 290 9.42 10.45 -6.25
N ARG A 291 10.63 9.91 -6.45
CA ARG A 291 11.74 10.06 -5.51
C ARG A 291 12.32 11.47 -5.54
N GLY A 292 12.75 11.93 -6.74
CA GLY A 292 13.47 13.19 -6.89
C GLY A 292 12.56 14.41 -6.72
N ARG A 293 11.48 14.52 -7.50
CA ARG A 293 10.66 15.72 -7.55
C ARG A 293 9.64 15.82 -6.43
N LEU A 294 9.04 14.70 -6.02
CA LEU A 294 8.06 14.66 -4.91
C LEU A 294 8.71 14.35 -3.56
N GLY A 295 10.00 13.95 -3.52
CA GLY A 295 10.74 13.71 -2.28
C GLY A 295 10.26 12.47 -1.50
N TYR A 296 9.63 11.51 -2.18
CA TYR A 296 9.13 10.32 -1.50
C TYR A 296 10.22 9.26 -1.40
N ASP A 297 10.57 8.84 -0.18
CA ASP A 297 11.59 7.84 0.13
C ASP A 297 11.03 6.51 0.69
N GLY A 298 9.70 6.41 0.84
CA GLY A 298 9.01 5.22 1.34
C GLY A 298 8.93 4.07 0.32
N VAL A 299 8.18 3.04 0.66
CA VAL A 299 8.02 1.83 -0.16
C VAL A 299 7.15 2.10 -1.39
N VAL A 300 7.65 1.68 -2.54
CA VAL A 300 6.90 1.66 -3.81
C VAL A 300 6.50 0.21 -4.11
N VAL A 301 5.23 0.00 -4.43
CA VAL A 301 4.69 -1.28 -4.90
C VAL A 301 4.15 -1.10 -6.31
N THR A 302 4.27 -2.12 -7.14
CA THR A 302 3.64 -2.12 -8.47
C THR A 302 2.16 -2.49 -8.37
N ASP A 303 1.34 -2.06 -9.31
CA ASP A 303 0.10 -2.75 -9.61
C ASP A 303 0.40 -4.17 -10.12
N ASP A 304 -0.62 -5.02 -10.25
CA ASP A 304 -0.42 -6.44 -10.58
C ASP A 304 0.28 -6.61 -11.94
N LEU A 305 1.51 -7.12 -11.90
CA LEU A 305 2.32 -7.34 -13.11
C LEU A 305 1.74 -8.42 -14.05
N GLN A 306 0.72 -9.17 -13.61
CA GLN A 306 -0.03 -10.13 -14.46
C GLN A 306 -1.15 -9.45 -15.25
N MET A 307 -1.39 -8.13 -15.10
CA MET A 307 -2.34 -7.40 -15.93
C MET A 307 -1.84 -7.30 -17.37
N ASP A 308 -2.78 -7.33 -18.34
CA ASP A 308 -2.46 -7.35 -19.77
C ASP A 308 -1.58 -6.18 -20.22
N ALA A 309 -1.67 -5.04 -19.55
CA ALA A 309 -0.81 -3.88 -19.81
C ALA A 309 0.70 -4.15 -19.65
N ILE A 310 1.07 -5.16 -18.87
CA ILE A 310 2.46 -5.58 -18.65
C ILE A 310 2.69 -6.97 -19.25
N ALA A 311 1.88 -7.96 -18.87
CA ALA A 311 2.12 -9.37 -19.21
C ALA A 311 2.07 -9.65 -20.71
N ALA A 312 1.33 -8.85 -21.51
CA ALA A 312 1.25 -9.00 -22.95
C ALA A 312 2.40 -8.29 -23.70
N GLU A 313 3.02 -7.26 -23.10
CA GLU A 313 3.97 -6.38 -23.79
C GLU A 313 5.41 -6.57 -23.29
N TYR A 314 5.60 -7.06 -22.07
CA TYR A 314 6.92 -7.18 -21.45
C TYR A 314 7.13 -8.59 -20.91
N THR A 315 8.33 -9.14 -21.13
CA THR A 315 8.79 -10.38 -20.46
C THR A 315 9.37 -10.01 -19.09
N LEU A 316 8.81 -10.59 -18.04
CA LEU A 316 9.28 -10.43 -16.66
C LEU A 316 10.31 -11.50 -16.31
#